data_64f1bebd11f70594b9eb23b6e847fa5e
#
_entry.id   64f1bebd11f70594b9eb23b6e847fa5e
#
_cell.length_a   1.000
_cell.length_b   1.000
_cell.length_c   1.000
_cell.angle_alpha   90.00
_cell.angle_beta   90.00
_cell.angle_gamma   90.00
#
_symmetry.space_group_name_H-M   'P 1'
#
loop_
_entity.id
_entity.type
_entity.pdbx_description
1 polymer ?
#
loop_
_entity_poly.entity_id
_entity_poly.type
_entity_poly.pdbx_seq_one_letter_code
_entity_poly.pdbx_strand_id
1 'polypeptide(L)'
;LISPNYGEKMSANQVDWYGIITLAGFIGSLQYVLEHGQQDDWFNDGTIVTLSVISFFSLFFFIWRQLTYEFPIVNLKVLKDTNLRVGTILSFIMGFGLYGSTFIIPLYTQSILGWTATDAGLLLIPSSLMTAFMMPIIGQLLQRGVPQKYLVAIGFLMFFFFTFWMYNIMTPDTGEEFMYWPLIIRG
;
A
#
# COMPACT_ATOMS: atom_id res chain seq x y z
N LEU A 1 -22.26 -9.62 27.45
CA LEU A 1 -21.05 -10.39 27.09
C LEU A 1 -19.86 -9.43 27.16
N ILE A 2 -19.17 -9.46 28.31
CA ILE A 2 -17.95 -8.68 28.54
C ILE A 2 -16.86 -9.41 27.77
N SER A 3 -16.35 -8.77 26.69
CA SER A 3 -15.19 -9.29 25.98
C SER A 3 -14.00 -9.32 26.94
N PRO A 4 -13.24 -10.42 27.04
CA PRO A 4 -12.04 -10.44 27.86
C PRO A 4 -11.09 -9.35 27.38
N ASN A 5 -10.51 -8.60 28.32
CA ASN A 5 -9.55 -7.53 28.08
C ASN A 5 -8.30 -8.11 27.40
N TYR A 6 -8.23 -8.06 26.07
CA TYR A 6 -7.05 -8.43 25.29
C TYR A 6 -5.99 -7.31 25.27
N GLY A 7 -5.82 -6.60 26.36
CA GLY A 7 -4.84 -5.56 26.51
C GLY A 7 -4.13 -5.70 27.86
N GLU A 8 -3.22 -6.65 28.00
CA GLU A 8 -2.18 -6.48 28.99
C GLU A 8 -1.42 -5.20 28.64
N LYS A 9 -1.47 -4.22 29.56
CA LYS A 9 -0.69 -2.98 29.39
C LYS A 9 0.77 -3.37 29.36
N MET A 10 1.38 -3.37 28.18
CA MET A 10 2.82 -3.57 28.04
C MET A 10 3.52 -2.49 28.86
N SER A 11 4.41 -2.91 29.78
CA SER A 11 5.30 -1.99 30.47
C SER A 11 6.20 -1.29 29.46
N ALA A 12 6.54 -0.01 29.66
CA ALA A 12 7.42 0.74 28.77
C ALA A 12 8.78 0.03 28.54
N ASN A 13 9.22 -0.82 29.47
CA ASN A 13 10.40 -1.67 29.33
C ASN A 13 10.25 -2.85 28.38
N GLN A 14 9.03 -3.15 27.91
CA GLN A 14 8.76 -4.25 26.95
C GLN A 14 8.67 -3.75 25.50
N VAL A 15 8.82 -2.44 25.28
CA VAL A 15 8.83 -1.87 23.93
C VAL A 15 10.14 -2.21 23.23
N ASP A 16 10.06 -2.84 22.07
CA ASP A 16 11.23 -3.17 21.24
C ASP A 16 11.74 -1.95 20.48
N TRP A 17 12.43 -1.04 21.16
CA TRP A 17 13.00 0.16 20.55
C TRP A 17 13.98 -0.15 19.43
N TYR A 18 14.77 -1.23 19.52
CA TYR A 18 15.65 -1.66 18.44
C TYR A 18 14.86 -2.10 17.20
N GLY A 19 13.75 -2.80 17.39
CA GLY A 19 12.85 -3.15 16.29
C GLY A 19 12.25 -1.92 15.61
N ILE A 20 11.83 -0.91 16.39
CA ILE A 20 11.32 0.37 15.86
C ILE A 20 12.38 1.09 15.03
N ILE A 21 13.60 1.26 15.59
CA ILE A 21 14.69 1.98 14.93
C ILE A 21 15.09 1.28 13.63
N THR A 22 15.24 -0.04 13.64
CA THR A 22 15.62 -0.80 12.45
C THR A 22 14.50 -0.78 11.39
N LEU A 23 13.25 -0.84 11.79
CA LEU A 23 12.10 -0.70 10.87
C LEU A 23 12.06 0.70 10.24
N ALA A 24 12.19 1.73 11.07
CA ALA A 24 12.23 3.12 10.60
C ALA A 24 13.42 3.38 9.67
N GLY A 25 14.61 2.86 10.01
CA GLY A 25 15.81 2.92 9.18
C GLY A 25 15.61 2.23 7.85
N PHE A 26 14.99 1.04 7.84
CA PHE A 26 14.66 0.32 6.61
C PHE A 26 13.70 1.09 5.72
N ILE A 27 12.53 1.46 6.25
CA ILE A 27 11.49 2.11 5.46
C ILE A 27 11.95 3.49 4.98
N GLY A 28 12.54 4.30 5.86
CA GLY A 28 12.97 5.66 5.53
C GLY A 28 14.08 5.69 4.48
N SER A 29 15.11 4.85 4.62
CA SER A 29 16.18 4.78 3.62
C SER A 29 15.70 4.17 2.30
N LEU A 30 14.86 3.12 2.33
CA LEU A 30 14.28 2.54 1.12
C LEU A 30 13.41 3.54 0.37
N GLN A 31 12.56 4.27 1.07
CA GLN A 31 11.70 5.28 0.47
C GLN A 31 12.52 6.36 -0.23
N TYR A 32 13.56 6.89 0.43
CA TYR A 32 14.44 7.88 -0.18
C TYR A 32 15.11 7.35 -1.45
N VAL A 33 15.67 6.14 -1.39
CA VAL A 33 16.32 5.49 -2.55
C VAL A 33 15.36 5.33 -3.73
N LEU A 34 14.11 4.89 -3.47
CA LEU A 34 13.12 4.68 -4.52
C LEU A 34 12.58 5.99 -5.10
N GLU A 35 12.51 7.05 -4.29
CA GLU A 35 11.98 8.35 -4.71
C GLU A 35 13.02 9.17 -5.50
N HIS A 36 14.28 9.18 -5.06
CA HIS A 36 15.35 9.99 -5.63
C HIS A 36 16.26 9.22 -6.59
N GLY A 37 16.23 7.89 -6.56
CA GLY A 37 17.16 7.06 -7.34
C GLY A 37 17.21 7.41 -8.82
N GLN A 38 16.06 7.72 -9.45
CA GLN A 38 16.00 8.12 -10.85
C GLN A 38 16.58 9.52 -11.10
N GLN A 39 16.50 10.43 -10.14
CA GLN A 39 17.00 11.80 -10.25
C GLN A 39 18.51 11.85 -10.00
N ASP A 40 19.01 11.00 -9.11
CA ASP A 40 20.40 10.96 -8.66
C ASP A 40 21.22 9.87 -9.37
N ASP A 41 20.77 9.41 -10.55
CA ASP A 41 21.45 8.40 -11.38
C ASP A 41 21.75 7.08 -10.65
N TRP A 42 20.84 6.69 -9.75
CA TRP A 42 20.86 5.43 -9.00
C TRP A 42 22.20 5.19 -8.27
N PHE A 43 22.83 4.05 -8.50
CA PHE A 43 24.05 3.63 -7.79
C PHE A 43 25.32 4.40 -8.19
N ASN A 44 25.23 5.41 -9.04
CA ASN A 44 26.34 6.32 -9.30
C ASN A 44 26.44 7.43 -8.24
N ASP A 45 25.35 7.71 -7.50
CA ASP A 45 25.37 8.63 -6.38
C ASP A 45 25.73 7.92 -5.06
N GLY A 46 26.68 8.50 -4.32
CA GLY A 46 27.15 7.96 -3.05
C GLY A 46 26.07 7.94 -1.95
N THR A 47 25.12 8.87 -1.98
CA THR A 47 24.01 8.93 -1.02
C THR A 47 23.05 7.76 -1.25
N ILE A 48 22.68 7.52 -2.51
CA ILE A 48 21.80 6.39 -2.89
C ILE A 48 22.45 5.06 -2.50
N VAL A 49 23.74 4.88 -2.78
CA VAL A 49 24.48 3.67 -2.39
C VAL A 49 24.48 3.50 -0.86
N THR A 50 24.82 4.56 -0.12
CA THR A 50 24.86 4.50 1.34
C THR A 50 23.50 4.15 1.95
N LEU A 51 22.43 4.81 1.50
CA LEU A 51 21.08 4.55 1.98
C LEU A 51 20.56 3.16 1.57
N SER A 52 20.96 2.66 0.40
CA SER A 52 20.65 1.29 -0.01
C SER A 52 21.29 0.26 0.91
N VAL A 53 22.54 0.48 1.30
CA VAL A 53 23.25 -0.38 2.26
C VAL A 53 22.59 -0.31 3.64
N ILE A 54 22.26 0.90 4.11
CA ILE A 54 21.56 1.10 5.40
C ILE A 54 20.22 0.38 5.36
N SER A 55 19.44 0.52 4.28
CA SER A 55 18.17 -0.15 4.11
C SER A 55 18.29 -1.67 4.19
N PHE A 56 19.25 -2.23 3.47
CA PHE A 56 19.49 -3.68 3.45
C PHE A 56 19.84 -4.23 4.84
N PHE A 57 20.79 -3.61 5.53
CA PHE A 57 21.19 -4.06 6.87
C PHE A 57 20.08 -3.82 7.90
N SER A 58 19.37 -2.70 7.83
CA SER A 58 18.24 -2.42 8.71
C SER A 58 17.14 -3.46 8.57
N LEU A 59 16.80 -3.86 7.34
CA LEU A 59 15.84 -4.94 7.07
C LEU A 59 16.33 -6.27 7.65
N PHE A 60 17.61 -6.61 7.43
CA PHE A 60 18.18 -7.85 7.93
C PHE A 60 18.13 -7.90 9.47
N PHE A 61 18.58 -6.85 10.15
CA PHE A 61 18.53 -6.76 11.62
C PHE A 61 17.09 -6.71 12.14
N PHE A 62 16.19 -6.04 11.46
CA PHE A 62 14.76 -6.05 11.82
C PHE A 62 14.19 -7.47 11.77
N ILE A 63 14.33 -8.18 10.67
CA ILE A 63 13.81 -9.56 10.54
C ILE A 63 14.43 -10.47 11.60
N TRP A 64 15.76 -10.42 11.76
CA TRP A 64 16.45 -11.20 12.76
C TRP A 64 15.92 -10.91 14.17
N ARG A 65 15.74 -9.64 14.51
CA ARG A 65 15.18 -9.20 15.80
C ARG A 65 13.78 -9.70 16.02
N GLN A 66 12.89 -9.56 15.03
CA GLN A 66 11.48 -9.98 15.14
C GLN A 66 11.32 -11.51 15.28
N LEU A 67 12.28 -12.28 14.80
CA LEU A 67 12.29 -13.74 14.94
C LEU A 67 12.84 -14.22 16.29
N THR A 68 13.74 -13.43 16.91
CA THR A 68 14.54 -13.85 18.08
C THR A 68 14.01 -13.23 19.37
N TYR A 69 13.45 -12.02 19.31
CA TYR A 69 13.02 -11.30 20.50
C TYR A 69 11.70 -11.88 21.07
N GLU A 70 11.55 -11.85 22.38
CA GLU A 70 10.40 -12.43 23.08
C GLU A 70 9.13 -11.62 22.89
N PHE A 71 9.24 -10.28 22.83
CA PHE A 71 8.12 -9.35 22.62
C PHE A 71 8.30 -8.55 21.33
N PRO A 72 8.22 -9.19 20.13
CA PRO A 72 8.45 -8.52 18.87
C PRO A 72 7.32 -7.53 18.55
N ILE A 73 7.64 -6.41 17.90
CA ILE A 73 6.63 -5.45 17.41
C ILE A 73 5.76 -6.11 16.37
N VAL A 74 6.38 -6.86 15.46
CA VAL A 74 5.71 -7.62 14.41
C VAL A 74 5.98 -9.10 14.62
N ASN A 75 4.98 -9.84 15.02
CA ASN A 75 5.12 -11.27 15.20
C ASN A 75 5.13 -12.00 13.85
N LEU A 76 6.30 -12.10 13.22
CA LEU A 76 6.46 -12.79 11.93
C LEU A 76 6.11 -14.29 12.00
N LYS A 77 6.09 -14.88 13.19
CA LYS A 77 5.73 -16.30 13.36
C LYS A 77 4.27 -16.59 13.01
N VAL A 78 3.39 -15.56 13.05
CA VAL A 78 1.98 -15.72 12.63
C VAL A 78 1.83 -16.02 11.14
N LEU A 79 2.83 -15.68 10.30
CA LEU A 79 2.85 -16.04 8.88
C LEU A 79 2.99 -17.55 8.62
N LYS A 80 3.21 -18.36 9.67
CA LYS A 80 3.10 -19.83 9.57
C LYS A 80 1.65 -20.26 9.34
N ASP A 81 0.67 -19.50 9.82
CA ASP A 81 -0.73 -19.73 9.49
C ASP A 81 -0.97 -19.40 8.01
N THR A 82 -1.55 -20.36 7.30
CA THR A 82 -1.76 -20.25 5.86
C THR A 82 -2.74 -19.13 5.50
N ASN A 83 -3.78 -18.92 6.32
CA ASN A 83 -4.78 -17.86 6.04
C ASN A 83 -4.16 -16.48 6.21
N LEU A 84 -3.37 -16.27 7.27
CA LEU A 84 -2.68 -15.01 7.51
C LEU A 84 -1.62 -14.74 6.44
N ARG A 85 -0.87 -15.76 6.03
CA ARG A 85 0.11 -15.64 4.96
C ARG A 85 -0.53 -15.25 3.63
N VAL A 86 -1.61 -15.94 3.24
CA VAL A 86 -2.35 -15.61 2.01
C VAL A 86 -2.95 -14.22 2.11
N GLY A 87 -3.57 -13.86 3.23
CA GLY A 87 -4.09 -12.52 3.46
C GLY A 87 -3.03 -11.43 3.33
N THR A 88 -1.84 -11.64 3.87
CA THR A 88 -0.71 -10.71 3.77
C THR A 88 -0.25 -10.53 2.31
N ILE A 89 -0.12 -11.63 1.55
CA ILE A 89 0.25 -11.57 0.13
C ILE A 89 -0.82 -10.81 -0.69
N LEU A 90 -2.09 -11.12 -0.47
CA LEU A 90 -3.19 -10.42 -1.15
C LEU A 90 -3.20 -8.93 -0.81
N SER A 91 -3.01 -8.56 0.47
CA SER A 91 -2.92 -7.16 0.90
C SER A 91 -1.73 -6.44 0.26
N PHE A 92 -0.58 -7.12 0.13
CA PHE A 92 0.58 -6.55 -0.55
C PHE A 92 0.29 -6.28 -2.03
N ILE A 93 -0.29 -7.25 -2.75
CA ILE A 93 -0.64 -7.11 -4.18
C ILE A 93 -1.64 -5.96 -4.37
N MET A 94 -2.69 -5.90 -3.55
CA MET A 94 -3.68 -4.83 -3.62
C MET A 94 -3.08 -3.47 -3.28
N GLY A 95 -2.27 -3.40 -2.22
CA GLY A 95 -1.57 -2.18 -1.85
C GLY A 95 -0.70 -1.66 -2.98
N PHE A 96 0.12 -2.52 -3.57
CA PHE A 96 0.98 -2.18 -4.70
C PHE A 96 0.16 -1.67 -5.91
N GLY A 97 -0.94 -2.36 -6.25
CA GLY A 97 -1.81 -1.96 -7.35
C GLY A 97 -2.51 -0.62 -7.10
N LEU A 98 -3.10 -0.44 -5.92
CA LEU A 98 -3.81 0.79 -5.56
C LEU A 98 -2.87 2.00 -5.49
N TYR A 99 -1.76 1.90 -4.78
CA TYR A 99 -0.79 3.00 -4.67
C TYR A 99 -0.10 3.25 -6.01
N GLY A 100 0.28 2.20 -6.75
CA GLY A 100 0.86 2.33 -8.08
C GLY A 100 -0.07 3.08 -9.02
N SER A 101 -1.35 2.71 -9.09
CA SER A 101 -2.31 3.42 -9.95
C SER A 101 -2.59 4.85 -9.49
N THR A 102 -2.57 5.13 -8.18
CA THR A 102 -2.74 6.49 -7.63
C THR A 102 -1.58 7.40 -8.04
N PHE A 103 -0.38 6.85 -8.20
CA PHE A 103 0.80 7.59 -8.62
C PHE A 103 0.92 7.69 -10.15
N ILE A 104 0.72 6.57 -10.84
CA ILE A 104 0.92 6.49 -12.31
C ILE A 104 -0.09 7.35 -13.08
N ILE A 105 -1.35 7.40 -12.63
CA ILE A 105 -2.39 8.17 -13.34
C ILE A 105 -2.09 9.66 -13.38
N PRO A 106 -1.81 10.36 -12.26
CA PRO A 106 -1.41 11.77 -12.30
C PRO A 106 -0.08 11.99 -13.05
N LEU A 107 0.86 11.07 -12.94
CA LEU A 107 2.13 11.16 -13.67
C LEU A 107 1.89 11.10 -15.19
N TYR A 108 1.06 10.17 -15.65
CA TYR A 108 0.69 10.04 -17.05
C TYR A 108 -0.03 11.29 -17.59
N THR A 109 -1.04 11.77 -16.85
CA THR A 109 -1.82 12.94 -17.28
C THR A 109 -0.97 14.20 -17.37
N GLN A 110 -0.02 14.39 -16.43
CA GLN A 110 0.88 15.54 -16.45
C GLN A 110 1.98 15.41 -17.51
N SER A 111 2.62 14.23 -17.61
CA SER A 111 3.81 14.06 -18.48
C SER A 111 3.46 13.84 -19.94
N ILE A 112 2.33 13.18 -20.25
CA ILE A 112 1.96 12.80 -21.60
C ILE A 112 0.83 13.67 -22.14
N LEU A 113 -0.22 13.87 -21.35
CA LEU A 113 -1.38 14.68 -21.76
C LEU A 113 -1.17 16.19 -21.53
N GLY A 114 -0.11 16.59 -20.79
CA GLY A 114 0.21 17.99 -20.53
C GLY A 114 -0.76 18.70 -19.56
N TRP A 115 -1.51 17.95 -18.77
CA TRP A 115 -2.47 18.51 -17.81
C TRP A 115 -1.77 19.20 -16.65
N THR A 116 -2.46 20.15 -16.02
CA THR A 116 -1.94 20.76 -14.79
C THR A 116 -2.00 19.77 -13.62
N ALA A 117 -1.17 20.00 -12.60
CA ALA A 117 -1.21 19.19 -11.37
C ALA A 117 -2.59 19.27 -10.69
N THR A 118 -3.30 20.39 -10.85
CA THR A 118 -4.66 20.58 -10.32
C THR A 118 -5.66 19.67 -11.03
N ASP A 119 -5.65 19.62 -12.36
CA ASP A 119 -6.56 18.77 -13.14
C ASP A 119 -6.30 17.30 -12.87
N ALA A 120 -5.02 16.90 -12.82
CA ALA A 120 -4.62 15.54 -12.46
C ALA A 120 -5.07 15.15 -11.03
N GLY A 121 -5.08 16.10 -10.10
CA GLY A 121 -5.60 15.90 -8.75
C GLY A 121 -7.13 15.78 -8.71
N LEU A 122 -7.84 16.64 -9.46
CA LEU A 122 -9.30 16.60 -9.55
C LEU A 122 -9.81 15.30 -10.14
N LEU A 123 -9.06 14.69 -11.05
CA LEU A 123 -9.37 13.38 -11.64
C LEU A 123 -9.49 12.26 -10.59
N LEU A 124 -8.81 12.37 -9.45
CA LEU A 124 -8.87 11.36 -8.39
C LEU A 124 -10.07 11.52 -7.44
N ILE A 125 -10.78 12.66 -7.48
CA ILE A 125 -11.91 12.93 -6.58
C ILE A 125 -13.02 11.88 -6.71
N PRO A 126 -13.50 11.50 -7.92
CA PRO A 126 -14.55 10.50 -8.06
C PRO A 126 -14.22 9.16 -7.41
N SER A 127 -12.98 8.69 -7.57
CA SER A 127 -12.50 7.47 -6.93
C SER A 127 -12.53 7.58 -5.40
N SER A 128 -12.06 8.71 -4.85
CA SER A 128 -12.02 8.95 -3.41
C SER A 128 -13.42 9.02 -2.80
N LEU A 129 -14.37 9.67 -3.49
CA LEU A 129 -15.75 9.74 -3.06
C LEU A 129 -16.40 8.35 -3.07
N MET A 130 -16.15 7.56 -4.12
CA MET A 130 -16.71 6.21 -4.20
C MET A 130 -16.17 5.31 -3.09
N THR A 131 -14.87 5.40 -2.78
CA THR A 131 -14.28 4.71 -1.61
C THR A 131 -14.99 5.11 -0.32
N ALA A 132 -15.22 6.41 -0.10
CA ALA A 132 -15.89 6.91 1.09
C ALA A 132 -17.33 6.38 1.22
N PHE A 133 -18.07 6.26 0.11
CA PHE A 133 -19.40 5.67 0.09
C PHE A 133 -19.39 4.15 0.30
N MET A 134 -18.41 3.46 -0.25
CA MET A 134 -18.33 2.01 -0.14
C MET A 134 -17.89 1.51 1.23
N MET A 135 -17.08 2.25 1.97
CA MET A 135 -16.62 1.86 3.30
C MET A 135 -17.75 1.47 4.26
N PRO A 136 -18.80 2.30 4.50
CA PRO A 136 -19.89 1.92 5.39
C PRO A 136 -20.73 0.76 4.84
N ILE A 137 -20.88 0.64 3.53
CA ILE A 137 -21.62 -0.46 2.88
C ILE A 137 -20.90 -1.79 3.16
N ILE A 138 -19.60 -1.84 2.92
CA ILE A 138 -18.78 -3.03 3.21
C ILE A 138 -18.80 -3.36 4.69
N GLY A 139 -18.72 -2.35 5.57
CA GLY A 139 -18.83 -2.54 7.02
C GLY A 139 -20.18 -3.17 7.43
N GLN A 140 -21.29 -2.74 6.84
CA GLN A 140 -22.62 -3.31 7.08
C GLN A 140 -22.74 -4.75 6.54
N LEU A 141 -22.18 -5.03 5.37
CA LEU A 141 -22.18 -6.38 4.80
C LEU A 141 -21.42 -7.37 5.69
N LEU A 142 -20.28 -6.97 6.22
CA LEU A 142 -19.50 -7.76 7.18
C LEU A 142 -20.28 -8.02 8.47
N GLN A 143 -20.96 -6.99 9.02
CA GLN A 143 -21.82 -7.14 10.20
C GLN A 143 -23.01 -8.06 9.96
N ARG A 144 -23.54 -8.13 8.76
CA ARG A 144 -24.60 -9.05 8.35
C ARG A 144 -24.12 -10.48 8.11
N GLY A 145 -22.83 -10.76 8.33
CA GLY A 145 -22.25 -12.10 8.22
C GLY A 145 -21.84 -12.51 6.80
N VAL A 146 -21.76 -11.57 5.86
CA VAL A 146 -21.22 -11.87 4.52
C VAL A 146 -19.76 -12.29 4.66
N PRO A 147 -19.36 -13.47 4.15
CA PRO A 147 -17.98 -13.94 4.28
C PRO A 147 -17.00 -13.00 3.58
N GLN A 148 -15.99 -12.56 4.32
CA GLN A 148 -14.97 -11.61 3.86
C GLN A 148 -14.32 -12.01 2.52
N LYS A 149 -14.13 -13.32 2.29
CA LYS A 149 -13.55 -13.84 1.04
C LYS A 149 -14.27 -13.40 -0.23
N TYR A 150 -15.61 -13.28 -0.18
CA TYR A 150 -16.38 -12.83 -1.35
C TYR A 150 -16.20 -11.34 -1.62
N LEU A 151 -16.14 -10.52 -0.55
CA LEU A 151 -15.91 -9.09 -0.68
C LEU A 151 -14.52 -8.81 -1.26
N VAL A 152 -13.50 -9.52 -0.76
CA VAL A 152 -12.15 -9.44 -1.31
C VAL A 152 -12.10 -9.87 -2.77
N ALA A 153 -12.74 -10.98 -3.13
CA ALA A 153 -12.77 -11.46 -4.51
C ALA A 153 -13.45 -10.45 -5.46
N ILE A 154 -14.57 -9.84 -5.03
CA ILE A 154 -15.25 -8.79 -5.81
C ILE A 154 -14.32 -7.57 -5.97
N GLY A 155 -13.64 -7.14 -4.91
CA GLY A 155 -12.68 -6.03 -4.98
C GLY A 155 -11.57 -6.28 -6.01
N PHE A 156 -10.98 -7.49 -6.02
CA PHE A 156 -9.99 -7.87 -7.03
C PHE A 156 -10.55 -7.88 -8.44
N LEU A 157 -11.77 -8.36 -8.63
CA LEU A 157 -12.44 -8.35 -9.93
C LEU A 157 -12.69 -6.91 -10.42
N MET A 158 -13.18 -6.03 -9.55
CA MET A 158 -13.40 -4.62 -9.89
C MET A 158 -12.07 -3.93 -10.24
N PHE A 159 -11.01 -4.20 -9.47
CA PHE A 159 -9.67 -3.69 -9.77
C PHE A 159 -9.12 -4.21 -11.10
N PHE A 160 -9.37 -5.48 -11.42
CA PHE A 160 -9.01 -6.05 -12.72
C PHE A 160 -9.76 -5.34 -13.87
N PHE A 161 -11.07 -5.14 -13.75
CA PHE A 161 -11.85 -4.41 -14.76
C PHE A 161 -11.38 -2.97 -14.91
N PHE A 162 -11.07 -2.28 -13.80
CA PHE A 162 -10.48 -0.95 -13.83
C PHE A 162 -9.18 -0.93 -14.64
N THR A 163 -8.24 -1.83 -14.32
CA THR A 163 -6.93 -1.88 -14.97
C THR A 163 -7.05 -2.22 -16.45
N PHE A 164 -7.92 -3.18 -16.79
CA PHE A 164 -8.18 -3.57 -18.18
C PHE A 164 -8.82 -2.42 -18.98
N TRP A 165 -9.78 -1.72 -18.38
CA TRP A 165 -10.42 -0.57 -19.02
C TRP A 165 -9.41 0.57 -19.24
N MET A 166 -8.65 0.92 -18.21
CA MET A 166 -7.59 1.94 -18.33
C MET A 166 -6.58 1.60 -19.41
N TYR A 167 -6.13 0.35 -19.48
CA TYR A 167 -5.22 -0.09 -20.55
C TYR A 167 -5.76 0.19 -21.96
N ASN A 168 -7.05 0.00 -22.20
CA ASN A 168 -7.66 0.21 -23.50
C ASN A 168 -7.91 1.68 -23.86
N ILE A 169 -8.03 2.56 -22.88
CA ILE A 169 -8.33 3.98 -23.12
C ILE A 169 -7.11 4.89 -23.00
N MET A 170 -6.04 4.46 -22.33
CA MET A 170 -4.83 5.27 -22.15
C MET A 170 -4.09 5.44 -23.48
N THR A 171 -4.40 6.52 -24.19
CA THR A 171 -3.74 6.96 -25.42
C THR A 171 -3.35 8.42 -25.30
N PRO A 172 -2.37 8.94 -26.08
CA PRO A 172 -1.98 10.35 -26.05
C PRO A 172 -3.11 11.35 -26.30
N ASP A 173 -4.21 10.89 -26.92
CA ASP A 173 -5.39 11.70 -27.25
C ASP A 173 -6.56 11.49 -26.28
N THR A 174 -6.35 10.82 -25.16
CA THR A 174 -7.42 10.49 -24.20
C THR A 174 -7.92 11.74 -23.50
N GLY A 175 -9.21 12.04 -23.68
CA GLY A 175 -9.90 13.12 -22.95
C GLY A 175 -10.24 12.73 -21.51
N GLU A 176 -10.44 13.76 -20.66
CA GLU A 176 -10.80 13.59 -19.25
C GLU A 176 -12.04 12.73 -19.04
N GLU A 177 -13.04 12.90 -19.90
CA GLU A 177 -14.36 12.23 -19.81
C GLU A 177 -14.25 10.72 -19.78
N PHE A 178 -13.28 10.15 -20.49
CA PHE A 178 -13.07 8.71 -20.57
C PHE A 178 -12.41 8.11 -19.32
N MET A 179 -11.70 8.93 -18.54
CA MET A 179 -10.98 8.47 -17.34
C MET A 179 -11.85 8.40 -16.09
N TYR A 180 -12.94 9.16 -16.00
CA TYR A 180 -13.79 9.20 -14.80
C TYR A 180 -14.43 7.85 -14.49
N TRP A 181 -14.98 7.17 -15.49
CA TRP A 181 -15.68 5.90 -15.26
C TRP A 181 -14.82 4.78 -14.69
N PRO A 182 -13.64 4.49 -15.27
CA PRO A 182 -12.74 3.52 -14.65
C PRO A 182 -12.34 3.89 -13.24
N LEU A 183 -12.09 5.18 -12.95
CA LEU A 183 -11.71 5.64 -11.62
C LEU A 183 -12.83 5.48 -10.58
N ILE A 184 -14.09 5.63 -10.98
CA ILE A 184 -15.25 5.32 -10.13
C ILE A 184 -15.27 3.82 -9.77
N ILE A 185 -15.00 2.94 -10.73
CA ILE A 185 -14.95 1.49 -10.48
C ILE A 185 -13.79 1.10 -9.57
N ARG A 186 -12.68 1.84 -9.64
CA ARG A 186 -11.53 1.63 -8.76
C ARG A 186 -11.82 1.96 -7.30
N GLY A 187 -12.61 3.02 -7.01
CA GLY A 187 -12.97 3.48 -5.66
C GLY A 187 -14.02 2.61 -5.01
#